data_c6a3a78f75d6b1c1eb1befa940ffdb92
#
_entry.id   c6a3a78f75d6b1c1eb1befa940ffdb92
#
_cell.length_a   1.000
_cell.length_b   1.000
_cell.length_c   1.000
_cell.angle_alpha   90.00
_cell.angle_beta   90.00
_cell.angle_gamma   90.00
#
_symmetry.space_group_name_H-M   'P 1'
#
loop_
_entity.id
_entity.type
_entity.pdbx_description
1 polymer ?
#
loop_
_entity_poly.entity_id
_entity_poly.type
_entity_poly.pdbx_seq_one_letter_code
_entity_poly.pdbx_strand_id
1 'polypeptide(L)'
;MIRYVLSVDTGDAQPRTVLSGLRGVVEPAFLAQRRCVIVCNLPTRDMKGVVSTGLMLVATSAEGSKVPLTPPESSPVGTRVVLPNFPGDVAPAGTNLKKLWERIGDKFSTDASCAALLEGGGVLTTPQGVEWL
;
A
#
# COMPACT_ATOMS: atom_id res chain seq x y z
N MET A 1 5.55 18.44 -8.17
CA MET A 1 4.83 17.97 -6.98
C MET A 1 5.81 17.60 -5.89
N ILE A 2 5.54 18.04 -4.69
CA ILE A 2 6.38 17.75 -3.53
C ILE A 2 5.97 16.38 -2.96
N ARG A 3 6.97 15.51 -2.68
CA ARG A 3 6.71 14.15 -2.20
C ARG A 3 7.61 13.83 -1.02
N TYR A 4 7.16 12.89 -0.19
CA TYR A 4 8.04 12.25 0.78
C TYR A 4 8.81 11.12 0.12
N VAL A 5 10.06 10.97 0.51
CA VAL A 5 10.88 9.80 0.18
C VAL A 5 10.91 8.92 1.44
N LEU A 6 10.29 7.74 1.33
CA LEU A 6 10.14 6.84 2.47
C LEU A 6 11.09 5.66 2.34
N SER A 7 11.66 5.24 3.46
CA SER A 7 12.37 3.97 3.56
C SER A 7 11.46 2.98 4.26
N VAL A 8 11.06 1.91 3.57
CA VAL A 8 10.06 0.97 4.06
C VAL A 8 10.65 -0.43 4.15
N ASP A 9 10.58 -1.03 5.33
CA ASP A 9 10.98 -2.42 5.52
C ASP A 9 9.82 -3.33 5.10
N THR A 10 10.02 -4.09 4.02
CA THR A 10 9.04 -5.03 3.49
C THR A 10 9.45 -6.48 3.69
N GLY A 11 10.44 -6.73 4.58
CA GLY A 11 10.97 -8.07 4.81
C GLY A 11 12.01 -8.51 3.80
N ASP A 12 12.32 -7.68 2.79
CA ASP A 12 13.40 -7.94 1.84
C ASP A 12 14.77 -7.69 2.50
N ALA A 13 15.85 -8.11 1.81
CA ALA A 13 17.21 -7.92 2.31
C ALA A 13 17.56 -6.45 2.55
N GLN A 14 16.96 -5.54 1.79
CA GLN A 14 17.15 -4.10 1.91
C GLN A 14 15.80 -3.40 1.99
N PRO A 15 15.69 -2.30 2.73
CA PRO A 15 14.47 -1.49 2.71
C PRO A 15 14.19 -0.98 1.30
N ARG A 16 12.90 -0.81 0.98
CA ARG A 16 12.48 -0.23 -0.29
C ARG A 16 12.37 1.28 -0.16
N THR A 17 12.77 1.99 -1.20
CA THR A 17 12.50 3.42 -1.34
C THR A 17 11.12 3.59 -1.97
N VAL A 18 10.24 4.32 -1.30
CA VAL A 18 8.86 4.55 -1.76
C VAL A 18 8.59 6.04 -1.77
N LEU A 19 8.15 6.55 -2.91
CA LEU A 19 7.73 7.94 -3.04
C LEU A 19 6.24 8.06 -2.69
N SER A 20 5.91 9.04 -1.86
CA SER A 20 4.54 9.26 -1.41
C SER A 20 4.13 10.72 -1.61
N GLY A 21 2.94 10.94 -2.16
CA GLY A 21 2.36 12.27 -2.36
C GLY A 21 1.71 12.87 -1.12
N LEU A 22 2.04 12.40 0.07
CA LEU A 22 1.40 12.83 1.32
C LEU A 22 2.02 14.08 1.95
N ARG A 23 3.07 14.62 1.37
CA ARG A 23 3.71 15.83 1.91
C ARG A 23 2.73 17.01 1.86
N GLY A 24 2.58 17.67 3.00
CA GLY A 24 1.60 18.74 3.16
C GLY A 24 0.20 18.27 3.53
N VAL A 25 -0.06 16.96 3.48
CA VAL A 25 -1.34 16.35 3.87
C VAL A 25 -1.20 15.58 5.18
N VAL A 26 -0.08 14.87 5.34
CA VAL A 26 0.23 14.08 6.53
C VAL A 26 1.58 14.53 7.06
N GLU A 27 1.68 14.74 8.37
CA GLU A 27 2.93 15.17 9.01
C GLU A 27 3.99 14.05 8.96
N PRO A 28 5.29 14.40 8.81
CA PRO A 28 6.35 13.39 8.79
C PRO A 28 6.38 12.50 10.03
N ALA A 29 6.15 13.07 11.20
CA ALA A 29 6.14 12.31 12.45
C ALA A 29 5.03 11.24 12.47
N PHE A 30 3.93 11.47 11.78
CA PHE A 30 2.84 10.50 11.66
C PHE A 30 3.24 9.28 10.83
N LEU A 31 4.12 9.47 9.82
CA LEU A 31 4.59 8.39 8.96
C LEU A 31 5.79 7.66 9.54
N ALA A 32 6.60 8.32 10.38
CA ALA A 32 7.81 7.73 10.93
C ALA A 32 7.48 6.49 11.78
N GLN A 33 8.16 5.38 11.49
CA GLN A 33 7.99 4.09 12.17
C GLN A 33 6.57 3.55 12.14
N ARG A 34 5.75 4.05 11.22
CA ARG A 34 4.37 3.59 11.07
C ARG A 34 4.33 2.33 10.21
N ARG A 35 3.44 1.43 10.57
CA ARG A 35 3.15 0.26 9.75
C ARG A 35 2.28 0.68 8.56
N CYS A 36 2.52 0.05 7.41
CA CYS A 36 1.81 0.39 6.18
C CYS A 36 1.68 -0.82 5.27
N VAL A 37 0.93 -0.66 4.18
CA VAL A 37 0.73 -1.68 3.16
C VAL A 37 1.33 -1.19 1.86
N ILE A 38 2.20 -2.00 1.26
CA ILE A 38 2.94 -1.65 0.06
C ILE A 38 2.62 -2.63 -1.07
N VAL A 39 2.29 -2.09 -2.23
CA VAL A 39 2.23 -2.89 -3.46
C VAL A 39 3.65 -2.98 -4.01
N CYS A 40 4.19 -4.21 -4.06
CA CYS A 40 5.63 -4.44 -4.27
C CYS A 40 5.98 -4.91 -5.69
N ASN A 41 5.01 -5.24 -6.52
CA ASN A 41 5.26 -5.86 -7.82
C ASN A 41 4.88 -4.99 -9.03
N LEU A 42 4.68 -3.70 -8.80
CA LEU A 42 4.53 -2.74 -9.89
C LEU A 42 5.89 -2.36 -10.47
N PRO A 43 5.94 -1.87 -11.72
CA PRO A 43 7.19 -1.35 -12.28
C PRO A 43 7.74 -0.22 -11.41
N THR A 44 9.06 -0.11 -11.36
CA THR A 44 9.71 0.99 -10.65
C THR A 44 9.38 2.33 -11.31
N ARG A 45 9.38 3.39 -10.52
CA ARG A 45 9.15 4.76 -11.01
C ARG A 45 10.34 5.62 -10.64
N ASP A 46 10.93 6.26 -11.66
CA ASP A 46 12.00 7.22 -11.46
C ASP A 46 11.41 8.63 -11.49
N MET A 47 11.64 9.37 -10.42
CA MET A 47 11.22 10.77 -10.33
C MET A 47 12.41 11.62 -9.90
N LYS A 48 13.00 12.32 -10.87
CA LYS A 48 14.14 13.21 -10.65
C LYS A 48 15.31 12.50 -9.97
N GLY A 49 15.62 11.29 -10.42
CA GLY A 49 16.74 10.51 -9.91
C GLY A 49 16.45 9.68 -8.68
N VAL A 50 15.24 9.75 -8.12
CA VAL A 50 14.81 8.87 -7.02
C VAL A 50 13.94 7.77 -7.59
N VAL A 51 14.34 6.52 -7.40
CA VAL A 51 13.61 5.35 -7.91
C VAL A 51 12.71 4.80 -6.81
N SER A 52 11.39 4.81 -7.05
CA SER A 52 10.41 4.21 -6.15
C SER A 52 10.16 2.75 -6.55
N THR A 53 10.29 1.84 -5.58
CA THR A 53 10.11 0.40 -5.80
C THR A 53 8.87 -0.15 -5.11
N GLY A 54 7.93 0.70 -4.75
CA GLY A 54 6.67 0.30 -4.13
C GLY A 54 5.64 1.41 -4.17
N LEU A 55 4.40 1.04 -3.90
CA LEU A 55 3.28 1.98 -3.80
C LEU A 55 2.59 1.76 -2.44
N MET A 56 2.52 2.82 -1.64
CA MET A 56 1.83 2.76 -0.34
C MET A 56 0.33 2.96 -0.57
N LEU A 57 -0.47 2.06 0.00
CA LEU A 57 -1.93 2.18 -0.06
C LEU A 57 -2.41 3.21 0.96
N VAL A 58 -3.26 4.11 0.51
CA VAL A 58 -3.77 5.23 1.29
C VAL A 58 -5.29 5.31 1.13
N ALA A 59 -5.99 5.46 2.25
CA ALA A 59 -7.43 5.72 2.23
C ALA A 59 -7.68 7.22 2.12
N THR A 60 -8.58 7.62 1.24
CA THR A 60 -8.98 9.02 1.07
C THR A 60 -10.46 9.17 1.43
N SER A 61 -10.77 10.09 2.35
CA SER A 61 -12.15 10.37 2.73
C SER A 61 -12.85 11.24 1.69
N ALA A 62 -14.19 11.37 1.82
CA ALA A 62 -14.97 12.25 0.96
C ALA A 62 -14.52 13.73 1.09
N GLU A 63 -13.99 14.12 2.24
CA GLU A 63 -13.47 15.47 2.48
C GLU A 63 -12.03 15.66 2.00
N GLY A 64 -11.41 14.62 1.44
CA GLY A 64 -10.04 14.69 0.95
C GLY A 64 -8.96 14.38 1.97
N SER A 65 -9.30 14.01 3.19
CA SER A 65 -8.34 13.55 4.19
C SER A 65 -7.73 12.22 3.76
N LYS A 66 -6.42 12.08 3.97
CA LYS A 66 -5.68 10.88 3.56
C LYS A 66 -5.01 10.21 4.75
N VAL A 67 -5.16 8.90 4.85
CA VAL A 67 -4.57 8.08 5.91
C VAL A 67 -3.97 6.82 5.29
N PRO A 68 -2.70 6.50 5.53
CA PRO A 68 -2.15 5.23 5.09
C PRO A 68 -2.90 4.06 5.73
N LEU A 69 -3.12 2.99 4.97
CA LEU A 69 -3.68 1.78 5.55
C LEU A 69 -2.70 1.20 6.57
N THR A 70 -3.23 0.82 7.73
CA THR A 70 -2.43 0.23 8.80
C THR A 70 -2.81 -1.23 8.94
N PRO A 71 -1.88 -2.18 8.71
CA PRO A 71 -2.16 -3.60 8.90
C PRO A 71 -2.32 -3.91 10.39
N PRO A 72 -2.90 -5.09 10.73
CA PRO A 72 -2.97 -5.52 12.12
C PRO A 72 -1.60 -5.46 12.79
N GLU A 73 -1.56 -4.92 14.01
CA GLU A 73 -0.31 -4.66 14.73
C GLU A 73 0.53 -5.92 14.93
N SER A 74 -0.11 -7.06 15.07
CA SER A 74 0.57 -8.34 15.27
C SER A 74 1.11 -8.96 13.98
N SER A 75 0.86 -8.35 12.81
CA SER A 75 1.39 -8.87 11.55
C SER A 75 2.88 -8.59 11.44
N PRO A 76 3.73 -9.61 11.27
CA PRO A 76 5.16 -9.39 11.07
C PRO A 76 5.45 -8.58 9.81
N VAL A 77 6.55 -7.84 9.82
CA VAL A 77 7.05 -7.16 8.62
C VAL A 77 7.28 -8.19 7.51
N GLY A 78 6.84 -7.85 6.29
CA GLY A 78 6.95 -8.76 5.15
C GLY A 78 5.76 -9.71 4.99
N THR A 79 4.77 -9.65 5.87
CA THR A 79 3.56 -10.47 5.74
C THR A 79 2.81 -10.10 4.46
N ARG A 80 2.44 -11.13 3.69
CA ARG A 80 1.65 -10.94 2.48
C ARG A 80 0.19 -10.64 2.83
N VAL A 81 -0.33 -9.57 2.24
CA VAL A 81 -1.76 -9.27 2.27
C VAL A 81 -2.46 -10.06 1.16
N VAL A 82 -3.58 -10.67 1.47
CA VAL A 82 -4.32 -11.51 0.52
C VAL A 82 -5.77 -11.07 0.41
N LEU A 83 -6.39 -11.46 -0.71
CA LEU A 83 -7.82 -11.27 -0.96
C LEU A 83 -8.47 -12.65 -1.02
N PRO A 84 -9.47 -12.93 -0.17
CA PRO A 84 -10.05 -14.27 -0.09
C PRO A 84 -10.56 -14.81 -1.42
N ASN A 85 -11.12 -13.95 -2.27
CA ASN A 85 -11.71 -14.37 -3.54
C ASN A 85 -10.70 -14.45 -4.68
N PHE A 86 -9.45 -14.04 -4.44
CA PHE A 86 -8.36 -14.07 -5.43
C PHE A 86 -7.14 -14.77 -4.82
N PRO A 87 -7.24 -16.09 -4.53
CA PRO A 87 -6.10 -16.84 -4.04
C PRO A 87 -5.07 -17.02 -5.16
N GLY A 88 -3.84 -17.26 -4.78
CA GLY A 88 -2.75 -17.51 -5.74
C GLY A 88 -1.46 -16.86 -5.31
N ASP A 89 -0.43 -17.04 -6.13
CA ASP A 89 0.89 -16.52 -5.87
C ASP A 89 1.01 -15.06 -6.29
N VAL A 90 1.98 -14.37 -5.70
CA VAL A 90 2.32 -13.01 -6.10
C VAL A 90 2.92 -13.05 -7.50
N ALA A 91 2.37 -12.24 -8.42
CA ALA A 91 2.92 -12.14 -9.76
C ALA A 91 4.29 -11.44 -9.72
N PRO A 92 5.22 -11.82 -10.60
CA PRO A 92 6.49 -11.10 -10.74
C PRO A 92 6.26 -9.64 -11.13
N ALA A 93 7.17 -8.76 -10.72
CA ALA A 93 7.10 -7.36 -11.11
C ALA A 93 7.22 -7.21 -12.63
N GLY A 94 6.46 -6.27 -13.22
CA GLY A 94 6.51 -6.06 -14.66
C GLY A 94 5.53 -5.00 -15.16
N THR A 95 5.74 -4.60 -16.42
CA THR A 95 4.94 -3.53 -17.05
C THR A 95 3.47 -3.88 -17.24
N ASN A 96 3.15 -5.17 -17.42
CA ASN A 96 1.75 -5.60 -17.53
C ASN A 96 0.98 -5.33 -16.25
N LEU A 97 1.64 -5.37 -15.12
CA LEU A 97 1.02 -5.09 -13.82
C LEU A 97 0.65 -3.62 -13.67
N LYS A 98 1.39 -2.71 -14.30
CA LYS A 98 1.01 -1.29 -14.30
C LYS A 98 -0.35 -1.07 -14.94
N LYS A 99 -0.58 -1.67 -16.11
CA LYS A 99 -1.87 -1.58 -16.80
C LYS A 99 -2.99 -2.20 -15.97
N LEU A 100 -2.74 -3.34 -15.36
CA LEU A 100 -3.70 -3.98 -14.48
C LEU A 100 -4.03 -3.09 -13.27
N TRP A 101 -3.02 -2.50 -12.65
CA TRP A 101 -3.21 -1.60 -11.51
C TRP A 101 -4.05 -0.37 -11.90
N GLU A 102 -3.81 0.22 -13.06
CA GLU A 102 -4.60 1.36 -13.56
C GLU A 102 -6.09 1.00 -13.70
N ARG A 103 -6.40 -0.27 -13.96
CA ARG A 103 -7.78 -0.74 -14.12
C ARG A 103 -8.45 -1.08 -12.80
N ILE A 104 -7.72 -1.46 -11.77
CA ILE A 104 -8.30 -1.93 -10.50
C ILE A 104 -8.03 -0.99 -9.32
N GLY A 105 -7.09 -0.06 -9.43
CA GLY A 105 -6.69 0.77 -8.30
C GLY A 105 -7.81 1.60 -7.69
N ASP A 106 -8.78 2.03 -8.50
CA ASP A 106 -9.94 2.79 -8.04
C ASP A 106 -11.09 1.92 -7.51
N LYS A 107 -10.94 0.60 -7.59
CA LYS A 107 -11.95 -0.35 -7.07
C LYS A 107 -11.69 -0.77 -5.63
N PHE A 108 -10.63 -0.26 -5.03
CA PHE A 108 -10.39 -0.41 -3.60
C PHE A 108 -11.24 0.60 -2.83
N SER A 109 -11.76 0.19 -1.69
CA SER A 109 -12.55 1.04 -0.80
C SER A 109 -12.45 0.54 0.63
N THR A 110 -13.08 1.26 1.54
CA THR A 110 -13.23 0.82 2.93
C THR A 110 -14.71 0.72 3.27
N ASP A 111 -15.05 -0.19 4.18
CA ASP A 111 -16.43 -0.34 4.65
C ASP A 111 -16.66 0.45 5.95
N ALA A 112 -17.86 0.31 6.52
CA ALA A 112 -18.25 1.03 7.76
C ALA A 112 -17.38 0.61 8.96
N SER A 113 -16.74 -0.56 8.92
CA SER A 113 -15.81 -1.02 9.96
C SER A 113 -14.37 -0.61 9.70
N CYS A 114 -14.13 0.22 8.69
CA CYS A 114 -12.80 0.65 8.25
C CYS A 114 -11.92 -0.49 7.70
N ALA A 115 -12.54 -1.60 7.29
CA ALA A 115 -11.81 -2.67 6.63
C ALA A 115 -11.59 -2.33 5.15
N ALA A 116 -10.36 -2.51 4.67
CA ALA A 116 -10.04 -2.30 3.26
C ALA A 116 -10.51 -3.49 2.43
N LEU A 117 -11.12 -3.19 1.28
CA LEU A 117 -11.64 -4.24 0.40
C LEU A 117 -11.42 -3.88 -1.06
N LEU A 118 -11.41 -4.91 -1.90
CA LEU A 118 -11.39 -4.77 -3.36
C LEU A 118 -12.71 -5.30 -3.91
N GLU A 119 -13.34 -4.54 -4.79
CA GLU A 119 -14.59 -4.95 -5.44
C GLU A 119 -14.41 -6.33 -6.11
N GLY A 120 -15.25 -7.30 -5.72
CA GLY A 120 -15.17 -8.67 -6.21
C GLY A 120 -14.10 -9.53 -5.53
N GLY A 121 -13.17 -8.95 -4.80
CA GLY A 121 -12.06 -9.66 -4.15
C GLY A 121 -12.25 -9.94 -2.67
N GLY A 122 -13.13 -9.19 -2.03
CA GLY A 122 -13.35 -9.30 -0.60
C GLY A 122 -12.44 -8.37 0.21
N VAL A 123 -12.38 -8.61 1.51
CA VAL A 123 -11.60 -7.80 2.46
C VAL A 123 -10.13 -8.21 2.40
N LEU A 124 -9.23 -7.22 2.36
CA LEU A 124 -7.78 -7.49 2.48
C LEU A 124 -7.52 -8.13 3.84
N THR A 125 -6.79 -9.24 3.85
CA THR A 125 -6.52 -9.99 5.07
C THR A 125 -5.05 -10.34 5.23
N THR A 126 -4.64 -10.54 6.48
CA THR A 126 -3.37 -11.18 6.83
C THR A 126 -3.70 -12.36 7.75
N PRO A 127 -2.74 -13.26 8.02
CA PRO A 127 -2.95 -14.32 9.00
C PRO A 127 -3.35 -13.80 10.39
N GLN A 128 -3.08 -12.53 10.69
CA GLN A 128 -3.38 -11.90 11.97
C GLN A 128 -4.70 -11.11 12.00
N GLY A 129 -5.41 -11.01 10.87
CA GLY A 129 -6.73 -10.37 10.85
C GLY A 129 -6.93 -9.30 9.79
N VAL A 130 -7.91 -8.40 10.00
CA VAL A 130 -8.42 -7.46 9.01
C VAL A 130 -8.50 -6.00 9.50
N GLU A 131 -7.83 -5.63 10.55
CA GLU A 131 -7.85 -4.26 11.06
C GLU A 131 -6.92 -3.37 10.22
N TRP A 132 -7.46 -2.33 9.59
CA TRP A 132 -6.74 -1.55 8.60
C TRP A 132 -6.59 -0.06 8.91
N LEU A 133 -7.38 0.48 9.84
CA LEU A 133 -7.32 1.90 10.17
C LEU A 133 -7.30 2.14 11.67
#